data_a20e26a46c6eebfdff7a7342749f9fd9
#
_entry.id   a20e26a46c6eebfdff7a7342749f9fd9
#
_cell.length_a   1.000
_cell.length_b   1.000
_cell.length_c   1.000
_cell.angle_alpha   90.00
_cell.angle_beta   90.00
_cell.angle_gamma   90.00
#
_symmetry.space_group_name_H-M   'P 1'
#
loop_
_entity.id
_entity.type
_entity.pdbx_description
1 polymer ?
#
loop_
_entity_poly.entity_id
_entity_poly.type
_entity_poly.pdbx_seq_one_letter_code
_entity_poly.pdbx_strand_id
1 'polypeptide(L)'
;MSEKEKPQYRASFVFTDEILRDFEALYLEKKKLSPTARVVLGLLGALGAGYFGWMLWREGVQFTRIGYLLICSVLLVLAFASGKKRPDDTIRKYRTSYLNKRATFSFGSDALEMKLEGQKSYARSKYGEVYGLFDTALCFYIFVKGRAYYILPKDAVAGGESEELQKFLQKKCKKHFQHFDLTEGKGECA
;
A
#
# COMPACT_ATOMS: atom_id res chain seq x y z
N MET A 1 17.48 30.52 -12.94
CA MET A 1 16.70 29.62 -13.83
C MET A 1 17.40 28.27 -13.77
N SER A 2 16.79 27.27 -13.11
CA SER A 2 17.39 25.92 -13.02
C SER A 2 17.28 25.26 -14.38
N GLU A 3 18.42 24.89 -14.97
CA GLU A 3 18.50 24.09 -16.18
C GLU A 3 17.64 22.83 -15.97
N LYS A 4 16.60 22.65 -16.78
CA LYS A 4 15.77 21.44 -16.72
C LYS A 4 16.63 20.29 -17.23
N GLU A 5 17.22 19.53 -16.31
CA GLU A 5 17.89 18.28 -16.65
C GLU A 5 16.98 17.42 -17.54
N LYS A 6 17.54 16.89 -18.62
CA LYS A 6 16.81 15.99 -19.50
C LYS A 6 16.40 14.74 -18.69
N PRO A 7 15.13 14.35 -18.68
CA PRO A 7 14.72 13.14 -17.98
C PRO A 7 15.40 11.93 -18.61
N GLN A 8 15.88 11.01 -17.78
CA GLN A 8 16.54 9.78 -18.22
C GLN A 8 15.53 8.78 -18.79
N TYR A 9 14.33 8.71 -18.17
CA TYR A 9 13.25 7.85 -18.63
C TYR A 9 11.94 8.63 -18.67
N ARG A 10 11.08 8.26 -19.61
CA ARG A 10 9.73 8.80 -19.75
C ARG A 10 8.73 7.67 -19.93
N ALA A 11 7.55 7.82 -19.35
CA ALA A 11 6.44 6.93 -19.54
C ALA A 11 5.14 7.73 -19.70
N SER A 12 4.24 7.28 -20.56
CA SER A 12 2.94 7.90 -20.73
C SER A 12 1.90 6.82 -20.98
N PHE A 13 0.83 6.84 -20.20
CA PHE A 13 -0.26 5.87 -20.29
C PHE A 13 -1.57 6.46 -19.83
N VAL A 14 -2.66 5.73 -20.04
CA VAL A 14 -4.00 6.04 -19.54
C VAL A 14 -4.32 5.06 -18.41
N PHE A 15 -4.82 5.57 -17.29
CA PHE A 15 -5.27 4.73 -16.19
C PHE A 15 -6.49 3.89 -16.60
N THR A 16 -6.29 2.60 -16.73
CA THR A 16 -7.37 1.62 -16.98
C THR A 16 -7.94 1.10 -15.66
N ASP A 17 -9.12 0.49 -15.75
CA ASP A 17 -9.74 -0.17 -14.59
C ASP A 17 -8.87 -1.31 -14.04
N GLU A 18 -8.17 -2.03 -14.91
CA GLU A 18 -7.26 -3.11 -14.54
C GLU A 18 -6.10 -2.64 -13.67
N ILE A 19 -5.41 -1.57 -14.07
CA ILE A 19 -4.32 -0.95 -13.31
C ILE A 19 -4.80 -0.52 -11.93
N LEU A 20 -6.01 0.07 -11.85
CA LEU A 20 -6.56 0.55 -10.59
C LEU A 20 -7.01 -0.60 -9.67
N ARG A 21 -7.47 -1.74 -10.23
CA ARG A 21 -7.78 -2.95 -9.46
C ARG A 21 -6.51 -3.61 -8.91
N ASP A 22 -5.44 -3.67 -9.70
CA ASP A 22 -4.15 -4.18 -9.25
C ASP A 22 -3.61 -3.34 -8.08
N PHE A 23 -3.70 -2.01 -8.19
CA PHE A 23 -3.37 -1.10 -7.10
C PHE A 23 -4.23 -1.34 -5.84
N GLU A 24 -5.54 -1.52 -6.02
CA GLU A 24 -6.46 -1.81 -4.92
C GLU A 24 -6.07 -3.10 -4.20
N ALA A 25 -5.75 -4.16 -4.95
CA ALA A 25 -5.33 -5.43 -4.40
C ALA A 25 -4.04 -5.29 -3.57
N LEU A 26 -3.02 -4.62 -4.10
CA LEU A 26 -1.77 -4.34 -3.41
C LEU A 26 -1.99 -3.51 -2.14
N TYR A 27 -2.78 -2.45 -2.23
CA TYR A 27 -3.06 -1.55 -1.11
C TYR A 27 -3.78 -2.26 0.03
N LEU A 28 -4.80 -3.07 -0.29
CA LEU A 28 -5.54 -3.88 0.69
C LEU A 28 -4.64 -4.92 1.32
N GLU A 29 -3.74 -5.55 0.55
CA GLU A 29 -2.77 -6.51 1.08
C GLU A 29 -1.82 -5.86 2.08
N LYS A 30 -1.32 -4.67 1.76
CA LYS A 30 -0.43 -3.89 2.65
C LYS A 30 -1.11 -3.40 3.92
N LYS A 31 -2.42 -3.20 3.90
CA LYS A 31 -3.20 -2.83 5.10
C LYS A 31 -3.55 -4.01 6.00
N LYS A 32 -3.43 -5.22 5.51
CA LYS A 32 -3.67 -6.40 6.35
C LYS A 32 -2.63 -6.48 7.45
N LEU A 33 -3.07 -6.78 8.65
CA LEU A 33 -2.17 -7.20 9.72
C LEU A 33 -1.41 -8.46 9.27
N SER A 34 -0.11 -8.51 9.52
CA SER A 34 0.67 -9.71 9.23
C SER A 34 0.03 -10.95 9.90
N PRO A 35 0.12 -12.14 9.30
CA PRO A 35 -0.41 -13.36 9.92
C PRO A 35 0.11 -13.55 11.35
N THR A 36 1.39 -13.28 11.57
CA THR A 36 2.03 -13.33 12.88
C THR A 36 1.40 -12.35 13.86
N ALA A 37 1.16 -11.10 13.45
CA ALA A 37 0.50 -10.11 14.31
C ALA A 37 -0.93 -10.51 14.69
N ARG A 38 -1.68 -11.14 13.77
CA ARG A 38 -3.02 -11.67 14.06
C ARG A 38 -2.99 -12.78 15.09
N VAL A 39 -2.07 -13.73 14.93
CA VAL A 39 -1.90 -14.85 15.88
C VAL A 39 -1.52 -14.32 17.25
N VAL A 40 -0.56 -13.39 17.33
CA VAL A 40 -0.14 -12.79 18.61
C VAL A 40 -1.30 -12.03 19.27
N LEU A 41 -2.04 -11.19 18.51
CA LEU A 41 -3.21 -10.48 19.04
C LEU A 41 -4.31 -11.43 19.50
N GLY A 42 -4.57 -12.50 18.73
CA GLY A 42 -5.55 -13.54 19.07
C GLY A 42 -5.16 -14.26 20.35
N LEU A 43 -3.90 -14.68 20.49
CA LEU A 43 -3.41 -15.35 21.68
C LEU A 43 -3.47 -14.44 22.92
N LEU A 44 -3.00 -13.20 22.82
CA LEU A 44 -3.07 -12.22 23.90
C LEU A 44 -4.51 -11.96 24.33
N GLY A 45 -5.41 -11.79 23.36
CA GLY A 45 -6.84 -11.61 23.62
C GLY A 45 -7.47 -12.82 24.31
N ALA A 46 -7.19 -14.04 23.84
CA ALA A 46 -7.75 -15.27 24.40
C ALA A 46 -7.23 -15.57 25.82
N LEU A 47 -5.92 -15.46 26.02
CA LEU A 47 -5.30 -15.68 27.33
C LEU A 47 -5.77 -14.63 28.34
N GLY A 48 -5.83 -13.36 27.93
CA GLY A 48 -6.33 -12.28 28.78
C GLY A 48 -7.81 -12.47 29.14
N ALA A 49 -8.68 -12.79 28.16
CA ALA A 49 -10.09 -13.04 28.42
C ALA A 49 -10.29 -14.24 29.35
N GLY A 50 -9.54 -15.32 29.17
CA GLY A 50 -9.57 -16.49 30.04
C GLY A 50 -9.16 -16.17 31.48
N TYR A 51 -8.04 -15.45 31.65
CA TYR A 51 -7.54 -15.07 32.97
C TYR A 51 -8.49 -14.13 33.71
N PHE A 52 -8.96 -13.06 33.08
CA PHE A 52 -9.87 -12.12 33.72
C PHE A 52 -11.27 -12.70 33.92
N GLY A 53 -11.73 -13.56 33.03
CA GLY A 53 -13.00 -14.31 33.20
C GLY A 53 -12.92 -15.23 34.41
N TRP A 54 -11.80 -15.97 34.60
CA TRP A 54 -11.59 -16.81 35.77
C TRP A 54 -11.49 -15.99 37.06
N MET A 55 -10.80 -14.83 37.04
CA MET A 55 -10.77 -13.93 38.21
C MET A 55 -12.15 -13.39 38.60
N LEU A 56 -13.00 -13.02 37.60
CA LEU A 56 -14.36 -12.57 37.86
C LEU A 56 -15.19 -13.66 38.54
N TRP A 57 -15.01 -14.90 38.10
CA TRP A 57 -15.76 -16.03 38.70
C TRP A 57 -15.31 -16.31 40.14
N ARG A 58 -13.98 -16.22 40.41
CA ARG A 58 -13.44 -16.57 41.76
C ARG A 58 -13.58 -15.47 42.81
N GLU A 59 -13.39 -14.21 42.40
CA GLU A 59 -13.23 -13.08 43.33
C GLU A 59 -14.35 -12.03 43.21
N GLY A 60 -15.35 -12.31 42.34
CA GLY A 60 -16.49 -11.44 42.12
C GLY A 60 -16.23 -10.27 41.19
N VAL A 61 -17.28 -9.51 40.93
CA VAL A 61 -17.31 -8.45 39.91
C VAL A 61 -16.63 -7.19 40.44
N GLN A 62 -15.54 -6.78 39.76
CA GLN A 62 -14.88 -5.48 39.99
C GLN A 62 -14.85 -4.70 38.66
N PHE A 63 -15.08 -3.40 38.72
CA PHE A 63 -15.15 -2.51 37.56
C PHE A 63 -13.86 -2.55 36.69
N THR A 64 -12.70 -2.60 37.34
CA THR A 64 -11.40 -2.69 36.68
C THR A 64 -11.25 -3.99 35.86
N ARG A 65 -11.73 -5.11 36.34
CA ARG A 65 -11.67 -6.42 35.67
C ARG A 65 -12.58 -6.47 34.45
N ILE A 66 -13.77 -5.85 34.53
CA ILE A 66 -14.66 -5.70 33.38
C ILE A 66 -13.97 -4.89 32.28
N GLY A 67 -13.27 -3.80 32.66
CA GLY A 67 -12.51 -2.98 31.70
C GLY A 67 -11.44 -3.79 30.95
N TYR A 68 -10.67 -4.61 31.67
CA TYR A 68 -9.67 -5.49 31.03
C TYR A 68 -10.29 -6.55 30.13
N LEU A 69 -11.41 -7.11 30.52
CA LEU A 69 -12.15 -8.09 29.72
C LEU A 69 -12.67 -7.48 28.42
N LEU A 70 -13.14 -6.24 28.45
CA LEU A 70 -13.51 -5.48 27.27
C LEU A 70 -12.32 -5.22 26.35
N ILE A 71 -11.17 -4.84 26.89
CA ILE A 71 -9.93 -4.65 26.11
C ILE A 71 -9.53 -5.95 25.42
N CYS A 72 -9.53 -7.09 26.14
CA CYS A 72 -9.21 -8.39 25.56
C CYS A 72 -10.20 -8.79 24.46
N SER A 73 -11.49 -8.50 24.63
CA SER A 73 -12.53 -8.75 23.62
C SER A 73 -12.30 -7.90 22.37
N VAL A 74 -11.91 -6.63 22.53
CA VAL A 74 -11.53 -5.75 21.40
C VAL A 74 -10.32 -6.30 20.64
N LEU A 75 -9.30 -6.81 21.34
CA LEU A 75 -8.13 -7.42 20.70
C LEU A 75 -8.52 -8.65 19.87
N LEU A 76 -9.41 -9.51 20.39
CA LEU A 76 -9.95 -10.65 19.67
C LEU A 76 -10.70 -10.19 18.41
N VAL A 77 -11.60 -9.21 18.55
CA VAL A 77 -12.34 -8.66 17.41
C VAL A 77 -11.38 -8.10 16.35
N LEU A 78 -10.35 -7.37 16.74
CA LEU A 78 -9.33 -6.84 15.82
C LEU A 78 -8.55 -7.96 15.12
N ALA A 79 -8.20 -9.05 15.82
CA ALA A 79 -7.52 -10.20 15.22
C ALA A 79 -8.37 -10.87 14.13
N PHE A 80 -9.69 -11.03 14.37
CA PHE A 80 -10.60 -11.69 13.42
C PHE A 80 -11.18 -10.73 12.37
N ALA A 81 -11.50 -9.47 12.75
CA ALA A 81 -12.13 -8.51 11.84
C ALA A 81 -11.18 -7.95 10.77
N SER A 82 -9.85 -8.03 11.00
CA SER A 82 -8.84 -7.53 10.05
C SER A 82 -8.83 -8.26 8.70
N GLY A 83 -9.65 -9.30 8.54
CA GLY A 83 -9.86 -10.01 7.27
C GLY A 83 -10.96 -9.45 6.36
N LYS A 84 -11.87 -8.61 6.87
CA LYS A 84 -12.97 -8.09 6.04
C LYS A 84 -12.50 -6.91 5.19
N LYS A 85 -12.47 -7.11 3.87
CA LYS A 85 -12.18 -6.08 2.87
C LYS A 85 -13.31 -5.03 2.86
N ARG A 86 -13.11 -3.89 3.52
CA ARG A 86 -13.96 -2.72 3.27
C ARG A 86 -13.29 -1.87 2.19
N PRO A 87 -14.01 -1.44 1.15
CA PRO A 87 -13.48 -0.47 0.20
C PRO A 87 -13.09 0.79 0.99
N ASP A 88 -11.82 1.16 0.86
CA ASP A 88 -11.28 2.36 1.51
C ASP A 88 -11.70 3.58 0.70
N ASP A 89 -12.18 4.61 1.38
CA ASP A 89 -12.52 5.89 0.75
C ASP A 89 -11.35 6.48 -0.05
N THR A 90 -10.12 6.17 0.36
CA THR A 90 -8.90 6.57 -0.34
C THR A 90 -8.82 5.95 -1.72
N ILE A 91 -9.07 4.64 -1.83
CA ILE A 91 -9.06 3.91 -3.11
C ILE A 91 -10.18 4.42 -4.01
N ARG A 92 -11.38 4.58 -3.45
CA ARG A 92 -12.52 5.11 -4.19
C ARG A 92 -12.24 6.49 -4.75
N LYS A 93 -11.69 7.39 -3.96
CA LYS A 93 -11.26 8.73 -4.41
C LYS A 93 -10.20 8.64 -5.49
N TYR A 94 -9.23 7.73 -5.33
CA TYR A 94 -8.17 7.51 -6.31
C TYR A 94 -8.77 7.06 -7.64
N ARG A 95 -9.63 6.05 -7.64
CA ARG A 95 -10.33 5.55 -8.83
C ARG A 95 -11.10 6.66 -9.54
N THR A 96 -11.92 7.43 -8.82
CA THR A 96 -12.69 8.55 -9.40
C THR A 96 -11.79 9.63 -9.99
N SER A 97 -10.62 9.87 -9.39
CA SER A 97 -9.71 10.94 -9.80
C SER A 97 -8.81 10.59 -10.96
N TYR A 98 -8.49 9.31 -11.16
CA TYR A 98 -7.47 8.85 -12.11
C TYR A 98 -8.04 8.05 -13.30
N LEU A 99 -9.18 7.37 -13.14
CA LEU A 99 -9.76 6.53 -14.19
C LEU A 99 -9.93 7.31 -15.51
N ASN A 100 -9.47 6.71 -16.61
CA ASN A 100 -9.49 7.27 -17.97
C ASN A 100 -8.67 8.56 -18.17
N LYS A 101 -7.81 8.93 -17.21
CA LYS A 101 -6.92 10.07 -17.37
C LYS A 101 -5.54 9.63 -17.83
N ARG A 102 -4.93 10.41 -18.69
CA ARG A 102 -3.55 10.21 -19.11
C ARG A 102 -2.59 10.74 -18.06
N ALA A 103 -1.61 9.92 -17.69
CA ALA A 103 -0.49 10.31 -16.85
C ALA A 103 0.80 10.28 -17.66
N THR A 104 1.67 11.26 -17.42
CA THR A 104 3.02 11.29 -17.99
C THR A 104 4.00 11.37 -16.84
N PHE A 105 4.95 10.43 -16.84
CA PHE A 105 6.05 10.37 -15.88
C PHE A 105 7.35 10.81 -16.52
N SER A 106 8.17 11.49 -15.74
CA SER A 106 9.53 11.87 -16.09
C SER A 106 10.44 11.53 -14.92
N PHE A 107 11.48 10.74 -15.18
CA PHE A 107 12.46 10.32 -14.18
C PHE A 107 13.76 11.08 -14.42
N GLY A 108 14.06 12.02 -13.54
CA GLY A 108 15.32 12.77 -13.55
C GLY A 108 16.37 12.13 -12.65
N SER A 109 17.52 12.81 -12.48
CA SER A 109 18.61 12.35 -11.62
C SER A 109 18.22 12.29 -10.15
N ASP A 110 17.43 13.24 -9.65
CA ASP A 110 17.14 13.43 -8.22
C ASP A 110 15.68 13.30 -7.84
N ALA A 111 14.77 13.43 -8.82
CA ALA A 111 13.35 13.45 -8.59
C ALA A 111 12.58 12.78 -9.72
N LEU A 112 11.42 12.25 -9.38
CA LEU A 112 10.40 11.84 -10.32
C LEU A 112 9.31 12.92 -10.39
N GLU A 113 8.77 13.11 -11.56
CA GLU A 113 7.68 14.04 -11.83
C GLU A 113 6.54 13.30 -12.52
N MET A 114 5.31 13.57 -12.07
CA MET A 114 4.10 13.06 -12.70
C MET A 114 3.21 14.22 -13.09
N LYS A 115 2.71 14.21 -14.31
CA LYS A 115 1.66 15.10 -14.80
C LYS A 115 0.43 14.27 -15.10
N LEU A 116 -0.69 14.63 -14.48
CA LEU A 116 -1.98 14.04 -14.79
C LEU A 116 -2.75 14.99 -15.72
N GLU A 117 -3.43 14.42 -16.69
CA GLU A 117 -4.29 15.16 -17.61
C GLU A 117 -5.32 16.00 -16.85
N GLY A 118 -5.48 17.26 -17.26
CA GLY A 118 -6.35 18.23 -16.58
C GLY A 118 -5.72 18.92 -15.37
N GLN A 119 -4.54 18.52 -14.91
CA GLN A 119 -3.82 19.23 -13.84
C GLN A 119 -2.85 20.26 -14.41
N LYS A 120 -2.84 21.46 -13.83
CA LYS A 120 -1.93 22.56 -14.23
C LYS A 120 -0.51 22.36 -13.72
N SER A 121 -0.32 21.64 -12.63
CA SER A 121 0.99 21.45 -11.97
C SER A 121 1.47 20.01 -12.07
N TYR A 122 2.80 19.84 -12.08
CA TYR A 122 3.45 18.54 -11.93
C TYR A 122 3.53 18.17 -10.45
N ALA A 123 3.24 16.92 -10.15
CA ALA A 123 3.57 16.35 -8.85
C ALA A 123 5.04 15.91 -8.90
N ARG A 124 5.91 16.58 -8.15
CA ARG A 124 7.34 16.28 -8.06
C ARG A 124 7.66 15.69 -6.70
N SER A 125 8.41 14.59 -6.69
CA SER A 125 8.88 13.92 -5.47
C SER A 125 10.33 13.49 -5.60
N LYS A 126 11.12 13.72 -4.55
CA LYS A 126 12.51 13.27 -4.49
C LYS A 126 12.58 11.77 -4.19
N TYR A 127 13.59 11.05 -4.72
CA TYR A 127 13.76 9.63 -4.43
C TYR A 127 13.99 9.36 -2.93
N GLY A 128 14.57 10.30 -2.18
CA GLY A 128 14.73 10.19 -0.73
C GLY A 128 13.41 10.25 0.07
N GLU A 129 12.32 10.70 -0.54
CA GLU A 129 10.98 10.73 0.06
C GLU A 129 10.21 9.42 -0.16
N VAL A 130 10.72 8.54 -1.03
CA VAL A 130 10.12 7.23 -1.29
C VAL A 130 10.34 6.34 -0.07
N TYR A 131 9.25 5.85 0.51
CA TYR A 131 9.31 4.92 1.63
C TYR A 131 8.93 3.47 1.26
N GLY A 132 8.43 3.27 0.04
CA GLY A 132 8.11 1.95 -0.49
C GLY A 132 8.10 1.97 -2.01
N LEU A 133 8.75 0.97 -2.61
CA LEU A 133 8.74 0.72 -4.04
C LEU A 133 8.39 -0.76 -4.21
N PHE A 134 7.21 -1.01 -4.79
CA PHE A 134 6.70 -2.35 -4.99
C PHE A 134 6.66 -2.66 -6.47
N ASP A 135 7.18 -3.81 -6.82
CA ASP A 135 7.22 -4.34 -8.16
C ASP A 135 6.24 -5.51 -8.26
N THR A 136 5.20 -5.35 -9.08
CA THR A 136 4.24 -6.42 -9.39
C THR A 136 4.43 -6.91 -10.82
N ALA A 137 3.65 -7.89 -11.25
CA ALA A 137 3.68 -8.36 -12.64
C ALA A 137 3.33 -7.22 -13.63
N LEU A 138 2.39 -6.34 -13.30
CA LEU A 138 1.86 -5.31 -14.19
C LEU A 138 2.51 -3.94 -14.00
N CYS A 139 2.79 -3.55 -12.76
CA CYS A 139 3.10 -2.16 -12.41
C CYS A 139 4.25 -2.02 -11.42
N PHE A 140 4.88 -0.86 -11.45
CA PHE A 140 5.67 -0.33 -10.34
C PHE A 140 4.81 0.61 -9.50
N TYR A 141 4.81 0.41 -8.19
CA TYR A 141 4.11 1.27 -7.22
C TYR A 141 5.11 2.00 -6.35
N ILE A 142 5.12 3.34 -6.43
CA ILE A 142 6.08 4.18 -5.73
C ILE A 142 5.32 4.94 -4.64
N PHE A 143 5.60 4.62 -3.38
CA PHE A 143 4.96 5.21 -2.21
C PHE A 143 5.84 6.31 -1.63
N VAL A 144 5.31 7.52 -1.56
CA VAL A 144 6.04 8.71 -1.12
C VAL A 144 5.45 9.25 0.18
N LYS A 145 6.30 9.64 1.12
CA LYS A 145 5.89 10.16 2.43
C LYS A 145 4.92 11.35 2.30
N GLY A 146 3.78 11.26 3.01
CA GLY A 146 2.78 12.32 3.09
C GLY A 146 2.04 12.62 1.80
N ARG A 147 2.16 11.79 0.76
CA ARG A 147 1.57 12.04 -0.56
C ARG A 147 0.90 10.79 -1.16
N ALA A 148 0.29 11.04 -2.30
CA ALA A 148 -0.31 10.02 -3.13
C ALA A 148 0.70 8.98 -3.63
N TYR A 149 0.18 7.86 -4.04
CA TYR A 149 0.92 6.76 -4.62
C TYR A 149 1.11 7.01 -6.11
N TYR A 150 2.29 6.74 -6.65
CA TYR A 150 2.52 6.74 -8.08
C TYR A 150 2.41 5.30 -8.59
N ILE A 151 1.65 5.14 -9.64
CA ILE A 151 1.39 3.85 -10.29
C ILE A 151 1.96 3.96 -11.70
N LEU A 152 2.88 3.09 -12.06
CA LEU A 152 3.54 3.08 -13.36
C LEU A 152 3.44 1.70 -13.98
N PRO A 153 2.61 1.51 -15.00
CA PRO A 153 2.58 0.26 -15.76
C PRO A 153 3.91 -0.01 -16.46
N LYS A 154 4.35 -1.26 -16.46
CA LYS A 154 5.63 -1.66 -17.05
C LYS A 154 5.66 -1.51 -18.56
N ASP A 155 4.54 -1.72 -19.22
CA ASP A 155 4.35 -1.56 -20.67
C ASP A 155 4.34 -0.11 -21.13
N ALA A 156 4.13 0.85 -20.20
CA ALA A 156 4.10 2.27 -20.50
C ALA A 156 5.49 2.91 -20.66
N VAL A 157 6.55 2.18 -20.31
CA VAL A 157 7.94 2.68 -20.42
C VAL A 157 8.35 2.64 -21.87
N ALA A 158 8.73 3.79 -22.43
CA ALA A 158 9.12 3.91 -23.83
C ALA A 158 10.35 3.03 -24.14
N GLY A 159 10.32 2.36 -25.29
CA GLY A 159 11.50 1.62 -25.81
C GLY A 159 11.73 0.23 -25.21
N GLY A 160 10.81 -0.32 -24.38
CA GLY A 160 11.04 -1.63 -23.75
C GLY A 160 12.05 -1.61 -22.59
N GLU A 161 12.44 -0.44 -22.13
CA GLU A 161 13.44 -0.19 -21.08
C GLU A 161 12.89 -0.42 -19.64
N SER A 162 11.84 -1.23 -19.48
CA SER A 162 11.26 -1.46 -18.15
C SER A 162 12.25 -2.08 -17.18
N GLU A 163 13.12 -2.98 -17.63
CA GLU A 163 14.18 -3.58 -16.81
C GLU A 163 15.27 -2.57 -16.42
N GLU A 164 15.62 -1.68 -17.33
CA GLU A 164 16.60 -0.62 -17.04
C GLU A 164 16.04 0.39 -16.05
N LEU A 165 14.77 0.79 -16.23
CA LEU A 165 14.07 1.61 -15.27
C LEU A 165 13.94 0.93 -13.91
N GLN A 166 13.68 -0.37 -13.87
CA GLN A 166 13.66 -1.16 -12.64
C GLN A 166 15.01 -1.08 -11.92
N LYS A 167 16.13 -1.35 -12.64
CA LYS A 167 17.50 -1.24 -12.09
C LYS A 167 17.80 0.17 -11.60
N PHE A 168 17.37 1.18 -12.36
CA PHE A 168 17.49 2.58 -11.96
C PHE A 168 16.75 2.90 -10.68
N LEU A 169 15.45 2.50 -10.57
CA LEU A 169 14.65 2.70 -9.39
C LEU A 169 15.20 1.93 -8.19
N GLN A 170 15.65 0.70 -8.37
CA GLN A 170 16.34 -0.07 -7.34
C GLN A 170 17.59 0.64 -6.81
N LYS A 171 18.40 1.21 -7.71
CA LYS A 171 19.60 1.96 -7.33
C LYS A 171 19.27 3.22 -6.55
N LYS A 172 18.20 3.93 -6.93
CA LYS A 172 17.76 5.20 -6.28
C LYS A 172 17.03 4.98 -4.97
N CYS A 173 16.25 3.89 -4.87
CA CYS A 173 15.37 3.59 -3.74
C CYS A 173 15.82 2.33 -2.96
N LYS A 174 17.13 2.05 -2.90
CA LYS A 174 17.78 0.81 -2.41
C LYS A 174 17.14 0.16 -1.16
N LYS A 175 16.69 0.95 -0.20
CA LYS A 175 16.17 0.45 1.09
C LYS A 175 14.69 0.05 1.07
N HIS A 176 13.98 0.37 0.01
CA HIS A 176 12.51 0.33 -0.02
C HIS A 176 11.94 -0.51 -1.17
N PHE A 177 12.81 -1.15 -1.95
CA PHE A 177 12.38 -2.01 -3.04
C PHE A 177 11.91 -3.38 -2.53
N GLN A 178 10.71 -3.77 -2.93
CA GLN A 178 10.14 -5.08 -2.65
C GLN A 178 9.46 -5.62 -3.90
N HIS A 179 9.81 -6.84 -4.27
CA HIS A 179 9.05 -7.59 -5.28
C HIS A 179 7.79 -8.15 -4.62
N PHE A 180 6.66 -8.01 -5.27
CA PHE A 180 5.37 -8.44 -4.74
C PHE A 180 4.60 -9.25 -5.77
N ASP A 181 4.42 -10.52 -5.52
CA ASP A 181 3.63 -11.40 -6.37
C ASP A 181 2.17 -11.42 -5.90
N LEU A 182 1.29 -10.78 -6.71
CA LEU A 182 -0.14 -10.75 -6.43
C LEU A 182 -0.86 -12.04 -6.84
N THR A 183 -0.16 -12.97 -7.52
CA THR A 183 -0.77 -14.22 -7.99
C THR A 183 -0.98 -15.23 -6.85
N GLU A 184 -0.15 -15.18 -5.81
CA GLU A 184 -0.29 -16.05 -4.63
C GLU A 184 -1.56 -15.74 -3.79
N GLY A 185 -2.16 -14.57 -3.95
CA GLY A 185 -3.39 -14.19 -3.23
C GLY A 185 -4.71 -14.55 -3.93
N LYS A 186 -4.68 -15.10 -5.14
CA LYS A 186 -5.88 -15.49 -5.90
C LYS A 186 -6.32 -16.96 -5.72
N GLY A 187 -5.60 -17.73 -4.95
CA GLY A 187 -5.91 -19.13 -4.70
C GLY A 187 -6.66 -19.35 -3.41
N GLU A 188 -7.91 -18.84 -3.27
CA GLU A 188 -8.93 -19.40 -2.39
C GLU A 188 -10.16 -18.49 -2.38
N CYS A 189 -10.94 -18.59 -3.44
CA CYS A 189 -12.37 -18.29 -3.43
C CYS A 189 -13.01 -19.17 -4.51
N ALA A 190 -13.16 -20.45 -4.20
CA ALA A 190 -14.14 -21.32 -4.78
C ALA A 190 -15.26 -21.53 -3.77
#